data_cad4e764f57517698d1a4d230e585da3
#
_entry.id   cad4e764f57517698d1a4d230e585da3
#
_cell.length_a   1.000
_cell.length_b   1.000
_cell.length_c   1.000
_cell.angle_alpha   90.00
_cell.angle_beta   90.00
_cell.angle_gamma   90.00
#
_symmetry.space_group_name_H-M   'P 1'
#
loop_
_entity.id
_entity.type
_entity.pdbx_description
1 polymer ?
#
loop_
_entity_poly.entity_id
_entity_poly.type
_entity_poly.pdbx_seq_one_letter_code
_entity_poly.pdbx_strand_id
1 'polypeptide(L)'
;MIGGLVGLLIALLIVYLIFRFLKNPIYIIANSIAGIIIFVILNFFFGLGIPINIFSVGIVAVGGILGVLLVLLIHFLGLGF
;
A
#
# COMPACT_ATOMS: atom_id res chain seq x y z
N MET A 1 15.23 6.35 21.20
CA MET A 1 14.73 5.08 21.74
C MET A 1 13.45 4.64 21.08
N ILE A 2 12.40 5.45 21.11
CA ILE A 2 11.14 5.12 20.45
C ILE A 2 11.32 4.98 18.94
N GLY A 3 12.11 5.85 18.33
CA GLY A 3 12.38 5.78 16.89
C GLY A 3 13.10 4.50 16.47
N GLY A 4 14.03 4.00 17.28
CA GLY A 4 14.69 2.73 17.02
C GLY A 4 13.76 1.54 17.14
N LEU A 5 12.85 1.56 18.13
CA LEU A 5 11.86 0.51 18.30
C LEU A 5 10.85 0.50 17.15
N VAL A 6 10.36 1.66 16.75
CA VAL A 6 9.46 1.80 15.62
C VAL A 6 10.13 1.36 14.33
N GLY A 7 11.40 1.74 14.13
CA GLY A 7 12.18 1.31 12.97
C GLY A 7 12.35 -0.22 12.93
N LEU A 8 12.59 -0.85 14.07
CA LEU A 8 12.69 -2.31 14.16
C LEU A 8 11.36 -2.98 13.80
N LEU A 9 10.25 -2.47 14.31
CA LEU A 9 8.93 -3.01 14.00
C LEU A 9 8.61 -2.89 12.51
N ILE A 10 8.92 -1.74 11.91
CA ILE A 10 8.74 -1.53 10.48
C ILE A 10 9.61 -2.48 9.67
N ALA A 11 10.87 -2.66 10.07
CA ALA A 11 11.78 -3.59 9.39
C ALA A 11 11.27 -5.03 9.46
N LEU A 12 10.77 -5.47 10.62
CA LEU A 12 10.19 -6.80 10.78
C LEU A 12 8.94 -6.98 9.93
N LEU A 13 8.11 -5.94 9.86
CA LEU A 13 6.92 -5.96 9.00
C LEU A 13 7.32 -6.09 7.53
N ILE A 14 8.30 -5.33 7.08
CA ILE A 14 8.79 -5.38 5.70
C ILE A 14 9.34 -6.78 5.39
N VAL A 15 10.13 -7.37 6.27
CA VAL A 15 10.65 -8.73 6.10
C VAL A 15 9.52 -9.75 6.01
N TYR A 16 8.52 -9.64 6.90
CA TYR A 16 7.35 -10.50 6.86
C TYR A 16 6.62 -10.40 5.53
N LEU A 17 6.41 -9.18 5.04
CA LEU A 17 5.72 -8.93 3.77
C LEU A 17 6.52 -9.49 2.58
N ILE A 18 7.85 -9.37 2.61
CA ILE A 18 8.72 -9.95 1.57
C ILE A 18 8.58 -11.47 1.55
N PHE A 19 8.57 -12.15 2.70
CA PHE A 19 8.38 -13.61 2.77
C PHE A 19 7.01 -14.02 2.25
N ARG A 20 5.96 -13.27 2.60
CA ARG A 20 4.62 -13.51 2.09
C ARG A 20 4.57 -13.31 0.57
N PHE A 21 5.28 -12.32 0.09
CA PHE A 21 5.43 -12.03 -1.34
C PHE A 21 6.02 -13.22 -2.09
N LEU A 22 7.11 -13.79 -1.58
CA LEU A 22 7.80 -14.92 -2.21
C LEU A 22 6.95 -16.19 -2.22
N LYS A 23 6.08 -16.37 -1.23
CA LYS A 23 5.22 -17.56 -1.16
C LYS A 23 4.07 -17.53 -2.16
N ASN A 24 3.48 -16.37 -2.42
CA ASN A 24 2.27 -16.26 -3.24
C ASN A 24 2.34 -15.04 -4.16
N PRO A 25 3.14 -15.09 -5.25
CA PRO A 25 3.25 -13.98 -6.18
C PRO A 25 1.93 -13.62 -6.88
N ILE A 26 1.00 -14.58 -6.98
CA ILE A 26 -0.31 -14.38 -7.58
C ILE A 26 -1.12 -13.35 -6.80
N TYR A 27 -1.07 -13.38 -5.47
CA TYR A 27 -1.78 -12.40 -4.64
C TYR A 27 -1.33 -10.98 -4.90
N ILE A 28 -0.04 -10.81 -5.15
CA ILE A 28 0.53 -9.49 -5.39
C ILE A 28 0.07 -8.93 -6.72
N ILE A 29 0.07 -9.76 -7.76
CA ILE A 29 -0.43 -9.37 -9.08
C ILE A 29 -1.92 -9.03 -8.99
N ALA A 30 -2.71 -9.89 -8.35
CA ALA A 30 -4.14 -9.65 -8.16
C ALA A 30 -4.42 -8.39 -7.35
N ASN A 31 -3.70 -8.19 -6.25
CA ASN A 31 -3.83 -7.01 -5.41
C ASN A 31 -3.43 -5.73 -6.15
N SER A 32 -2.37 -5.79 -6.96
CA SER A 32 -1.92 -4.64 -7.75
C SER A 32 -2.98 -4.22 -8.76
N ILE A 33 -3.54 -5.17 -9.49
CA ILE A 33 -4.58 -4.89 -10.47
C ILE A 33 -5.83 -4.34 -9.78
N ALA A 34 -6.28 -4.98 -8.70
CA ALA A 34 -7.42 -4.52 -7.93
C ALA A 34 -7.20 -3.13 -7.36
N GLY A 35 -6.00 -2.86 -6.83
CA GLY A 35 -5.64 -1.56 -6.30
C GLY A 35 -5.66 -0.45 -7.33
N ILE A 36 -5.11 -0.71 -8.51
CA ILE A 36 -5.13 0.26 -9.62
C ILE A 36 -6.57 0.58 -10.00
N ILE A 37 -7.42 -0.45 -10.14
CA ILE A 37 -8.83 -0.27 -10.47
C ILE A 37 -9.53 0.55 -9.40
N ILE A 38 -9.32 0.24 -8.13
CA ILE A 38 -9.92 0.97 -7.00
C ILE A 38 -9.47 2.43 -7.02
N PHE A 39 -8.19 2.69 -7.22
CA PHE A 39 -7.69 4.07 -7.25
C PHE A 39 -8.22 4.86 -8.44
N VAL A 40 -8.34 4.24 -9.60
CA VAL A 40 -8.94 4.88 -10.78
C VAL A 40 -10.39 5.24 -10.48
N ILE A 41 -11.17 4.33 -9.91
CA ILE A 41 -12.56 4.58 -9.54
C ILE A 41 -12.66 5.71 -8.52
N LEU A 42 -11.86 5.68 -7.46
CA LEU A 42 -11.88 6.70 -6.42
C LEU A 42 -11.47 8.07 -6.98
N ASN A 43 -10.46 8.13 -7.83
CA ASN A 43 -10.03 9.38 -8.44
C ASN A 43 -11.09 9.94 -9.38
N PHE A 44 -11.75 9.08 -10.15
CA PHE A 44 -12.75 9.50 -11.12
C PHE A 44 -14.05 9.95 -10.45
N PHE A 45 -14.59 9.14 -9.52
CA PHE A 45 -15.90 9.42 -8.90
C PHE A 45 -15.81 10.42 -7.75
N PHE A 46 -14.73 10.39 -6.98
CA PHE A 46 -14.59 11.25 -5.80
C PHE A 46 -13.58 12.38 -6.00
N GLY A 47 -12.84 12.38 -7.09
CA GLY A 47 -11.88 13.43 -7.39
C GLY A 47 -10.74 13.52 -6.36
N LEU A 48 -10.34 12.40 -5.77
CA LEU A 48 -9.34 12.41 -4.69
C LEU A 48 -7.94 12.77 -5.16
N GLY A 49 -7.61 12.47 -6.42
CA GLY A 49 -6.28 12.77 -6.94
C GLY A 49 -5.18 11.90 -6.33
N ILE A 50 -5.50 10.66 -5.94
CA ILE A 50 -4.50 9.74 -5.40
C ILE A 50 -3.51 9.36 -6.50
N PRO A 51 -2.19 9.60 -6.32
CA PRO A 51 -1.22 9.24 -7.34
C PRO A 51 -1.10 7.72 -7.47
N ILE A 52 -1.20 7.24 -8.70
CA ILE A 52 -1.01 5.82 -9.02
C ILE A 52 0.44 5.66 -9.45
N ASN A 53 1.30 5.28 -8.53
CA ASN A 53 2.72 5.10 -8.77
C ASN A 53 3.23 3.83 -8.09
N ILE A 54 4.53 3.56 -8.22
CA ILE A 54 5.13 2.37 -7.65
C ILE A 54 4.92 2.26 -6.13
N PHE A 55 4.84 3.40 -5.42
CA PHE A 55 4.66 3.39 -3.97
C PHE A 55 3.22 3.03 -3.60
N SER A 56 2.23 3.70 -4.18
CA SER A 56 0.82 3.42 -3.88
C SER A 56 0.42 2.02 -4.33
N VAL A 57 0.81 1.63 -5.55
CA VAL A 57 0.53 0.29 -6.08
C VAL A 57 1.28 -0.77 -5.30
N GLY A 58 2.54 -0.51 -4.92
CA GLY A 58 3.34 -1.43 -4.11
C GLY A 58 2.72 -1.70 -2.75
N ILE A 59 2.22 -0.68 -2.08
CA ILE A 59 1.54 -0.81 -0.79
C ILE A 59 0.30 -1.71 -0.93
N VAL A 60 -0.50 -1.50 -1.96
CA VAL A 60 -1.70 -2.30 -2.21
C VAL A 60 -1.35 -3.71 -2.67
N ALA A 61 -0.31 -3.85 -3.48
CA ALA A 61 0.16 -5.16 -3.94
C ALA A 61 0.48 -6.08 -2.77
N VAL A 62 1.13 -5.54 -1.75
CA VAL A 62 1.55 -6.30 -0.57
C VAL A 62 0.44 -6.38 0.47
N GLY A 63 -0.25 -5.28 0.72
CA GLY A 63 -1.24 -5.16 1.80
C GLY A 63 -2.68 -5.47 1.40
N GLY A 64 -2.98 -5.60 0.11
CA GLY A 64 -4.34 -5.80 -0.36
C GLY A 64 -5.25 -4.64 0.05
N ILE A 65 -6.44 -4.95 0.51
CA ILE A 65 -7.42 -3.94 0.92
C ILE A 65 -6.92 -3.07 2.08
N LEU A 66 -6.13 -3.65 2.98
CA LEU A 66 -5.49 -2.88 4.05
C LEU A 66 -4.50 -1.87 3.47
N GLY A 67 -3.82 -2.22 2.38
CA GLY A 67 -2.95 -1.30 1.66
C GLY A 67 -3.73 -0.13 1.05
N VAL A 68 -4.91 -0.37 0.50
CA VAL A 68 -5.79 0.69 -0.01
C VAL A 68 -6.16 1.65 1.11
N LEU A 69 -6.56 1.13 2.26
CA LEU A 69 -6.91 1.95 3.43
C LEU A 69 -5.71 2.78 3.89
N LEU A 70 -4.53 2.19 3.90
CA LEU A 70 -3.31 2.88 4.29
C LEU A 70 -2.96 4.01 3.34
N VAL A 71 -3.06 3.79 2.02
CA VAL A 71 -2.81 4.83 1.03
C VAL A 71 -3.82 5.96 1.15
N LEU A 72 -5.10 5.63 1.37
CA LEU A 72 -6.13 6.65 1.60
C LEU A 72 -5.81 7.49 2.84
N LEU A 73 -5.39 6.84 3.92
CA LEU A 73 -5.03 7.53 5.15
C LEU A 73 -3.84 8.47 4.92
N ILE A 74 -2.80 8.01 4.25
CA ILE A 74 -1.63 8.82 3.92
C ILE A 74 -2.03 10.01 3.04
N HIS A 75 -2.89 9.78 2.08
CA HIS A 75 -3.37 10.83 1.18
C HIS A 75 -4.14 11.92 1.94
N PHE A 76 -5.09 11.54 2.79
CA PHE A 76 -5.87 12.49 3.57
C PHE A 76 -5.05 13.23 4.61
N LEU A 77 -4.01 12.60 5.16
CA LEU A 77 -3.10 13.26 6.10
C LEU A 77 -2.06 14.14 5.41
N GLY A 78 -1.93 14.05 4.08
CA GLY A 78 -0.96 14.84 3.34
C GLY A 78 0.48 14.44 3.59
N LEU A 79 0.73 13.17 3.96
CA LEU A 79 2.08 12.72 4.35
C LEU A 79 2.97 12.34 3.17
N GLY A 80 2.40 12.10 1.98
CA GLY A 80 3.23 11.72 0.85
C GLY A 80 2.49 11.59 -0.48
N PHE A 81 1.19 11.42 -0.40
CA PHE A 81 0.36 11.27 -1.62
C PHE A 81 -0.68 12.35 -1.77
#